data_00471092b194bf99433deea0428643d9
#
_entry.id   00471092b194bf99433deea0428643d9
#
_cell.length_a   1.000
_cell.length_b   1.000
_cell.length_c   1.000
_cell.angle_alpha   90.00
_cell.angle_beta   90.00
_cell.angle_gamma   90.00
#
_symmetry.space_group_name_H-M   'P 1'
#
loop_
_entity.id
_entity.type
_entity.pdbx_description
1 polymer ?
#
loop_
_entity_poly.entity_id
_entity_poly.type
_entity_poly.pdbx_seq_one_letter_code
_entity_poly.pdbx_strand_id
1 'polypeptide(L)'
;MTLLLQLDRIACIRGDRLLFEGLSLALARGEALWLRGPNGAGKSSLIRVAAGLLRAAAGTVTRHERCALIDEAAALDAELPLRRALDVWARIDGIDGPMTQRAMEAMALGALAEVPVSMLSTGQRKRAAMARVIGSAAPIWMLDEPANGMDDAARTRLVAAIAAHRANGGAVLLASHFALDIPDLAELDMGARA
;
A
#
# COMPACT_ATOMS: atom_id res chain seq x y z
N MET A 1 -14.52 9.84 -15.46
CA MET A 1 -13.69 8.99 -14.59
C MET A 1 -13.91 9.43 -13.15
N THR A 2 -14.15 8.50 -12.22
CA THR A 2 -14.40 8.83 -10.80
C THR A 2 -13.07 8.88 -10.07
N LEU A 3 -12.69 10.06 -9.57
CA LEU A 3 -11.48 10.24 -8.76
C LEU A 3 -11.67 9.60 -7.38
N LEU A 4 -10.62 8.92 -6.90
CA LEU A 4 -10.55 8.37 -5.54
C LEU A 4 -9.59 9.17 -4.66
N LEU A 5 -8.51 9.69 -5.23
CA LEU A 5 -7.49 10.48 -4.55
C LEU A 5 -7.04 11.64 -5.43
N GLN A 6 -6.89 12.82 -4.85
CA GLN A 6 -6.30 13.99 -5.50
C GLN A 6 -5.34 14.71 -4.55
N LEU A 7 -4.15 14.99 -5.01
CA LEU A 7 -3.17 15.86 -4.38
C LEU A 7 -2.99 17.08 -5.27
N ASP A 8 -3.10 18.27 -4.70
CA ASP A 8 -2.91 19.53 -5.43
C ASP A 8 -1.81 20.36 -4.79
N ARG A 9 -0.74 20.60 -5.55
CA ARG A 9 0.44 21.42 -5.20
C ARG A 9 1.01 21.12 -3.82
N ILE A 10 1.16 19.83 -3.51
CA ILE A 10 1.67 19.37 -2.22
C ILE A 10 3.14 19.74 -2.09
N ALA A 11 3.51 20.25 -0.91
CA ALA A 11 4.88 20.34 -0.45
C ALA A 11 5.07 19.48 0.82
N CYS A 12 6.24 18.89 0.97
CA CYS A 12 6.60 18.08 2.13
C CYS A 12 7.98 18.48 2.67
N ILE A 13 8.02 18.78 3.96
CA ILE A 13 9.24 19.08 4.71
C ILE A 13 9.40 18.01 5.81
N ARG A 14 10.61 17.49 5.99
CA ARG A 14 10.97 16.56 7.05
C ARG A 14 12.20 17.09 7.81
N GLY A 15 12.00 17.43 9.09
CA GLY A 15 12.96 18.26 9.80
C GLY A 15 13.11 19.58 9.07
N ASP A 16 14.35 19.96 8.77
CA ASP A 16 14.65 21.22 8.04
C ASP A 16 14.85 21.00 6.53
N ARG A 17 14.54 19.80 6.00
CA ARG A 17 14.74 19.46 4.59
C ARG A 17 13.43 19.48 3.82
N LEU A 18 13.37 20.30 2.77
CA LEU A 18 12.34 20.22 1.74
C LEU A 18 12.60 18.96 0.90
N LEU A 19 11.61 18.06 0.83
CA LEU A 19 11.68 16.82 0.04
C LEU A 19 11.13 17.03 -1.37
N PHE A 20 10.01 17.72 -1.48
CA PHE A 20 9.39 18.09 -2.76
C PHE A 20 8.40 19.24 -2.53
N GLU A 21 8.12 19.99 -3.61
CA GLU A 21 7.12 21.04 -3.62
C GLU A 21 6.33 21.06 -4.94
N GLY A 22 5.14 21.66 -4.92
CA GLY A 22 4.32 21.84 -6.12
C GLY A 22 3.83 20.53 -6.75
N LEU A 23 3.92 19.40 -6.04
CA LEU A 23 3.56 18.09 -6.57
C LEU A 23 2.05 17.94 -6.64
N SER A 24 1.54 17.63 -7.84
CA SER A 24 0.13 17.30 -8.04
C SER A 24 -0.01 15.93 -8.70
N LEU A 25 -0.98 15.15 -8.23
CA LEU A 25 -1.38 13.89 -8.83
C LEU A 25 -2.86 13.63 -8.60
N ALA A 26 -3.44 12.83 -9.48
CA ALA A 26 -4.80 12.32 -9.32
C ALA A 26 -4.81 10.82 -9.59
N LEU A 27 -5.67 10.10 -8.90
CA LEU A 27 -5.80 8.65 -9.03
C LEU A 27 -7.30 8.31 -9.11
N ALA A 28 -7.71 7.79 -10.26
CA ALA A 28 -9.08 7.39 -10.51
C ALA A 28 -9.29 5.88 -10.33
N ARG A 29 -10.54 5.44 -10.39
CA ARG A 29 -10.89 4.01 -10.35
C ARG A 29 -10.17 3.23 -11.45
N GLY A 30 -9.59 2.09 -11.09
CA GLY A 30 -8.85 1.20 -11.99
C GLY A 30 -7.41 1.61 -12.27
N GLU A 31 -6.96 2.76 -11.79
CA GLU A 31 -5.62 3.26 -12.05
C GLU A 31 -4.58 2.75 -11.06
N ALA A 32 -3.34 2.67 -11.53
CA ALA A 32 -2.16 2.45 -10.70
C ALA A 32 -1.09 3.48 -11.05
N LEU A 33 -0.48 4.08 -10.03
CA LEU A 33 0.60 5.05 -10.17
C LEU A 33 1.82 4.59 -9.39
N TRP A 34 2.94 4.49 -10.08
CA TRP A 34 4.24 4.14 -9.50
C TRP A 34 5.08 5.39 -9.25
N LEU A 35 5.45 5.57 -7.99
CA LEU A 35 6.38 6.60 -7.56
C LEU A 35 7.81 6.09 -7.75
N ARG A 36 8.54 6.67 -8.69
CA ARG A 36 9.95 6.39 -8.95
C ARG A 36 10.84 7.45 -8.31
N GLY A 37 12.10 7.13 -8.16
CA GLY A 37 13.14 8.07 -7.70
C GLY A 37 14.12 7.43 -6.73
N PRO A 38 15.26 8.10 -6.48
CA PRO A 38 16.29 7.60 -5.57
C PRO A 38 15.80 7.50 -4.13
N ASN A 39 16.62 6.88 -3.27
CA ASN A 39 16.39 6.90 -1.84
C ASN A 39 16.43 8.35 -1.33
N GLY A 40 15.52 8.69 -0.44
CA GLY A 40 15.40 10.05 0.09
C GLY A 40 14.64 11.04 -0.80
N ALA A 41 14.16 10.66 -1.99
CA ALA A 41 13.33 11.52 -2.85
C ALA A 41 11.93 11.83 -2.27
N GLY A 42 11.56 11.21 -1.14
CA GLY A 42 10.29 11.49 -0.48
C GLY A 42 9.13 10.57 -0.84
N LYS A 43 9.36 9.45 -1.54
CA LYS A 43 8.30 8.49 -1.95
C LYS A 43 7.43 8.03 -0.77
N SER A 44 8.04 7.52 0.29
CA SER A 44 7.33 7.10 1.52
C SER A 44 6.65 8.28 2.22
N SER A 45 7.25 9.48 2.17
CA SER A 45 6.64 10.68 2.72
C SER A 45 5.40 11.08 1.92
N LEU A 46 5.44 10.98 0.59
CA LEU A 46 4.29 11.25 -0.27
C LEU A 46 3.15 10.27 -0.01
N ILE A 47 3.45 8.97 0.11
CA ILE A 47 2.47 7.95 0.50
C ILE A 47 1.84 8.28 1.85
N ARG A 48 2.64 8.65 2.87
CA ARG A 48 2.12 9.03 4.20
C ARG A 48 1.29 10.32 4.17
N VAL A 49 1.66 11.30 3.34
CA VAL A 49 0.84 12.51 3.11
C VAL A 49 -0.47 12.12 2.45
N ALA A 50 -0.44 11.31 1.40
CA ALA A 50 -1.62 10.81 0.72
C ALA A 50 -2.53 9.99 1.65
N ALA A 51 -1.97 9.20 2.56
CA ALA A 51 -2.70 8.45 3.58
C ALA A 51 -3.25 9.31 4.73
N GLY A 52 -2.80 10.56 4.88
CA GLY A 52 -3.16 11.44 5.99
C GLY A 52 -2.40 11.19 7.28
N LEU A 53 -1.32 10.41 7.21
CA LEU A 53 -0.44 10.11 8.35
C LEU A 53 0.68 11.14 8.52
N LEU A 54 0.89 11.97 7.50
CA LEU A 54 1.83 13.07 7.52
C LEU A 54 1.15 14.33 6.99
N ARG A 55 1.28 15.44 7.70
CA ARG A 55 0.75 16.72 7.26
C ARG A 55 1.60 17.27 6.12
N ALA A 56 0.95 17.69 5.03
CA ALA A 56 1.60 18.46 3.98
C ALA A 56 2.03 19.83 4.51
N ALA A 57 3.17 20.33 4.06
CA ALA A 57 3.65 21.69 4.37
C ALA A 57 2.86 22.75 3.58
N ALA A 58 2.42 22.40 2.35
CA ALA A 58 1.53 23.21 1.52
C ALA A 58 0.68 22.31 0.61
N GLY A 59 -0.35 22.89 -0.01
CA GLY A 59 -1.26 22.20 -0.91
C GLY A 59 -2.39 21.47 -0.18
N THR A 60 -3.19 20.72 -0.93
CA THR A 60 -4.37 20.01 -0.40
C THR A 60 -4.38 18.55 -0.82
N VAL A 61 -4.86 17.67 0.07
CA VAL A 61 -5.11 16.26 -0.18
C VAL A 61 -6.59 15.99 -0.05
N THR A 62 -7.22 15.52 -1.11
CA THR A 62 -8.61 15.12 -1.11
C THR A 62 -8.70 13.61 -1.31
N ARG A 63 -9.23 12.90 -0.33
CA ARG A 63 -9.54 11.47 -0.40
C ARG A 63 -11.06 11.31 -0.45
N HIS A 64 -11.53 10.70 -1.52
CA HIS A 64 -12.97 10.46 -1.69
C HIS A 64 -13.40 9.11 -1.12
N GLU A 65 -12.41 8.25 -0.81
CA GLU A 65 -12.63 6.89 -0.32
C GLU A 65 -11.60 6.53 0.77
N ARG A 66 -11.87 5.44 1.50
CA ARG A 66 -10.93 4.86 2.47
C ARG A 66 -9.68 4.35 1.76
N CYS A 67 -8.56 4.40 2.47
CA CYS A 67 -7.31 3.81 1.99
C CYS A 67 -6.78 2.76 2.97
N ALA A 68 -6.08 1.77 2.43
CA ALA A 68 -5.25 0.84 3.19
C ALA A 68 -3.79 1.05 2.84
N LEU A 69 -2.92 1.00 3.84
CA LEU A 69 -1.49 1.29 3.72
C LEU A 69 -0.66 0.06 4.06
N ILE A 70 0.35 -0.23 3.24
CA ILE A 70 1.54 -0.99 3.62
C ILE A 70 2.69 0.00 3.76
N ASP A 71 3.36 -0.03 4.89
CA ASP A 71 4.66 0.59 5.11
C ASP A 71 5.65 -0.44 5.70
N GLU A 72 6.81 0.02 6.16
CA GLU A 72 7.84 -0.86 6.74
C GLU A 72 7.35 -1.60 7.98
N ALA A 73 6.48 -0.97 8.78
CA ALA A 73 5.89 -1.58 9.96
C ALA A 73 4.67 -2.41 9.56
N ALA A 74 4.78 -3.73 9.58
CA ALA A 74 3.59 -4.56 9.51
C ALA A 74 2.75 -4.30 10.77
N ALA A 75 1.62 -3.64 10.62
CA ALA A 75 0.72 -3.27 11.71
C ALA A 75 -0.08 -4.51 12.22
N LEU A 76 0.58 -5.64 12.39
CA LEU A 76 0.01 -6.88 12.92
C LEU A 76 0.59 -7.14 14.30
N ASP A 77 -0.25 -7.51 15.26
CA ASP A 77 0.18 -7.88 16.60
C ASP A 77 1.11 -9.11 16.54
N ALA A 78 2.33 -8.93 17.04
CA ALA A 78 3.40 -9.92 16.95
C ALA A 78 3.11 -11.21 17.75
N GLU A 79 2.34 -11.09 18.81
CA GLU A 79 2.06 -12.20 19.73
C GLU A 79 0.86 -13.05 19.30
N LEU A 80 0.01 -12.52 18.43
CA LEU A 80 -1.15 -13.24 17.96
C LEU A 80 -0.82 -14.21 16.83
N PRO A 81 -1.54 -15.37 16.73
CA PRO A 81 -1.59 -16.15 15.51
C PRO A 81 -2.00 -15.29 14.32
N LEU A 82 -1.39 -15.53 13.15
CA LEU A 82 -1.59 -14.70 11.96
C LEU A 82 -3.06 -14.48 11.63
N ARG A 83 -3.88 -15.53 11.64
CA ARG A 83 -5.32 -15.43 11.40
C ARG A 83 -5.97 -14.43 12.35
N ARG A 84 -5.70 -14.56 13.65
CA ARG A 84 -6.28 -13.67 14.66
C ARG A 84 -5.82 -12.21 14.51
N ALA A 85 -4.55 -12.01 14.18
CA ALA A 85 -4.02 -10.67 13.92
C ALA A 85 -4.73 -10.00 12.71
N LEU A 86 -5.01 -10.76 11.65
CA LEU A 86 -5.78 -10.28 10.50
C LEU A 86 -7.27 -10.05 10.84
N ASP A 87 -7.89 -10.93 11.63
CA ASP A 87 -9.30 -10.78 12.05
C ASP A 87 -9.51 -9.56 12.96
N VAL A 88 -8.51 -9.15 13.73
CA VAL A 88 -8.57 -7.89 14.50
C VAL A 88 -8.74 -6.70 13.55
N TRP A 89 -7.93 -6.64 12.49
CA TRP A 89 -8.03 -5.58 11.48
C TRP A 89 -9.34 -5.64 10.69
N ALA A 90 -9.78 -6.83 10.28
CA ALA A 90 -11.06 -6.99 9.60
C ALA A 90 -12.21 -6.42 10.44
N ARG A 91 -12.23 -6.67 11.75
CA ARG A 91 -13.24 -6.10 12.66
C ARG A 91 -13.15 -4.58 12.78
N ILE A 92 -11.93 -4.01 12.82
CA ILE A 92 -11.72 -2.55 12.83
C ILE A 92 -12.27 -1.93 11.53
N ASP A 93 -12.05 -2.60 10.39
CA ASP A 93 -12.52 -2.16 9.08
C ASP A 93 -14.02 -2.43 8.84
N GLY A 94 -14.70 -3.12 9.78
CA GLY A 94 -16.12 -3.51 9.64
C GLY A 94 -16.35 -4.61 8.59
N ILE A 95 -15.37 -5.50 8.40
CA ILE A 95 -15.36 -6.56 7.38
C ILE A 95 -15.60 -7.93 8.03
N ASP A 96 -16.34 -8.79 7.36
CA ASP A 96 -16.65 -10.14 7.83
C ASP A 96 -15.51 -11.15 7.60
N GLY A 97 -15.45 -12.18 8.45
CA GLY A 97 -14.42 -13.22 8.48
C GLY A 97 -14.10 -13.95 7.15
N PRO A 98 -15.05 -14.19 6.22
CA PRO A 98 -14.75 -14.78 4.91
C PRO A 98 -13.73 -13.98 4.09
N MET A 99 -13.63 -12.66 4.27
CA MET A 99 -12.66 -11.84 3.57
C MET A 99 -11.23 -12.09 4.06
N THR A 100 -11.03 -12.27 5.37
CA THR A 100 -9.71 -12.64 5.93
C THR A 100 -9.21 -13.94 5.31
N GLN A 101 -10.06 -14.94 5.20
CA GLN A 101 -9.70 -16.22 4.59
C GLN A 101 -9.28 -16.05 3.12
N ARG A 102 -10.06 -15.32 2.31
CA ARG A 102 -9.72 -15.02 0.91
C ARG A 102 -8.40 -14.26 0.78
N ALA A 103 -8.17 -13.28 1.66
CA ALA A 103 -6.92 -12.51 1.68
C ALA A 103 -5.71 -13.38 2.01
N MET A 104 -5.84 -14.31 2.97
CA MET A 104 -4.80 -15.28 3.29
C MET A 104 -4.52 -16.23 2.13
N GLU A 105 -5.56 -16.72 1.45
CA GLU A 105 -5.43 -17.60 0.28
C GLU A 105 -4.72 -16.87 -0.88
N ALA A 106 -5.10 -15.63 -1.18
CA ALA A 106 -4.47 -14.81 -2.21
C ALA A 106 -2.95 -14.68 -2.00
N MET A 107 -2.51 -14.62 -0.74
CA MET A 107 -1.09 -14.50 -0.37
C MET A 107 -0.43 -15.83 0.01
N ALA A 108 -1.09 -16.98 -0.20
CA ALA A 108 -0.60 -18.32 0.16
C ALA A 108 -0.15 -18.43 1.63
N LEU A 109 -1.01 -17.97 2.56
CA LEU A 109 -0.74 -17.93 4.00
C LEU A 109 -1.53 -18.96 4.79
N GLY A 110 -2.33 -19.82 4.13
CA GLY A 110 -3.22 -20.77 4.81
C GLY A 110 -2.50 -21.67 5.82
N ALA A 111 -1.34 -22.22 5.46
CA ALA A 111 -0.53 -23.07 6.35
C ALA A 111 0.08 -22.30 7.54
N LEU A 112 0.05 -20.98 7.54
CA LEU A 112 0.63 -20.11 8.58
C LEU A 112 -0.45 -19.52 9.50
N ALA A 113 -1.69 -19.91 9.36
CA ALA A 113 -2.84 -19.33 10.08
C ALA A 113 -2.65 -19.30 11.60
N GLU A 114 -2.12 -20.39 12.16
CA GLU A 114 -1.92 -20.55 13.59
C GLU A 114 -0.49 -20.18 14.06
N VAL A 115 0.38 -19.73 13.14
CA VAL A 115 1.74 -19.31 13.47
C VAL A 115 1.71 -17.88 14.04
N PRO A 116 2.35 -17.61 15.20
CA PRO A 116 2.51 -16.25 15.71
C PRO A 116 3.20 -15.35 14.70
N VAL A 117 2.73 -14.09 14.59
CA VAL A 117 3.29 -13.13 13.61
C VAL A 117 4.79 -12.88 13.86
N SER A 118 5.24 -12.91 15.11
CA SER A 118 6.66 -12.80 15.49
C SER A 118 7.54 -13.86 14.85
N MET A 119 7.00 -15.07 14.60
CA MET A 119 7.75 -16.21 14.04
C MET A 119 7.78 -16.21 12.50
N LEU A 120 7.07 -15.32 11.84
CA LEU A 120 7.06 -15.22 10.38
C LEU A 120 8.40 -14.68 9.85
N SER A 121 8.89 -15.22 8.73
CA SER A 121 10.00 -14.64 8.00
C SER A 121 9.65 -13.25 7.44
N THR A 122 10.66 -12.48 7.01
CA THR A 122 10.43 -11.15 6.41
C THR A 122 9.48 -11.22 5.21
N GLY A 123 9.67 -12.17 4.30
CA GLY A 123 8.78 -12.36 3.15
C GLY A 123 7.36 -12.78 3.56
N GLN A 124 7.23 -13.64 4.57
CA GLN A 124 5.92 -14.04 5.12
C GLN A 124 5.21 -12.85 5.78
N ARG A 125 5.94 -12.01 6.55
CA ARG A 125 5.37 -10.76 7.12
C ARG A 125 4.91 -9.79 6.04
N LYS A 126 5.65 -9.62 4.94
CA LYS A 126 5.22 -8.78 3.82
C LYS A 126 3.95 -9.33 3.14
N ARG A 127 3.87 -10.65 2.95
CA ARG A 127 2.63 -11.29 2.44
C ARG A 127 1.46 -11.09 3.42
N ALA A 128 1.70 -11.19 4.72
CA ALA A 128 0.69 -10.95 5.75
C ALA A 128 0.21 -9.49 5.75
N ALA A 129 1.11 -8.52 5.60
CA ALA A 129 0.76 -7.10 5.43
C ALA A 129 -0.10 -6.88 4.17
N MET A 130 0.22 -7.56 3.07
CA MET A 130 -0.61 -7.52 1.86
C MET A 130 -1.98 -8.16 2.07
N ALA A 131 -2.04 -9.30 2.77
CA ALA A 131 -3.32 -9.93 3.14
C ALA A 131 -4.19 -8.99 3.98
N ARG A 132 -3.61 -8.22 4.91
CA ARG A 132 -4.34 -7.18 5.66
C ARG A 132 -4.93 -6.12 4.72
N VAL A 133 -4.17 -5.65 3.73
CA VAL A 133 -4.65 -4.65 2.77
C VAL A 133 -5.77 -5.23 1.90
N ILE A 134 -5.63 -6.45 1.39
CA ILE A 134 -6.70 -7.13 0.64
C ILE A 134 -7.94 -7.27 1.52
N GLY A 135 -7.76 -7.71 2.78
CA GLY A 135 -8.85 -7.95 3.73
C GLY A 135 -9.59 -6.68 4.17
N SER A 136 -8.97 -5.50 4.04
CA SER A 136 -9.59 -4.22 4.41
C SER A 136 -10.72 -3.78 3.46
N ALA A 137 -10.81 -4.36 2.27
CA ALA A 137 -11.70 -3.94 1.19
C ALA A 137 -11.65 -2.42 0.90
N ALA A 138 -10.53 -1.76 1.21
CA ALA A 138 -10.36 -0.34 0.94
C ALA A 138 -10.21 -0.08 -0.55
N PRO A 139 -10.92 0.91 -1.13
CA PRO A 139 -10.82 1.23 -2.56
C PRO A 139 -9.46 1.78 -3.00
N ILE A 140 -8.68 2.36 -2.08
CA ILE A 140 -7.35 2.90 -2.39
C ILE A 140 -6.29 2.09 -1.66
N TRP A 141 -5.36 1.50 -2.40
CA TRP A 141 -4.18 0.85 -1.83
C TRP A 141 -2.97 1.76 -1.94
N MET A 142 -2.29 1.98 -0.83
CA MET A 142 -1.05 2.73 -0.73
C MET A 142 0.05 1.77 -0.30
N LEU A 143 0.98 1.46 -1.22
CA LEU A 143 1.94 0.38 -1.06
C LEU A 143 3.37 0.93 -1.06
N ASP A 144 4.00 0.98 0.12
CA ASP A 144 5.39 1.40 0.26
C ASP A 144 6.30 0.18 0.32
N GLU A 145 7.10 -0.02 -0.74
CA GLU A 145 8.02 -1.16 -0.91
C GLU A 145 7.37 -2.54 -0.63
N PRO A 146 6.21 -2.84 -1.25
CA PRO A 146 5.46 -4.05 -0.91
C PRO A 146 6.19 -5.33 -1.32
N ALA A 147 7.05 -5.29 -2.35
CA ALA A 147 7.75 -6.45 -2.89
C ALA A 147 9.09 -6.76 -2.20
N ASN A 148 9.57 -5.89 -1.30
CA ASN A 148 10.84 -6.09 -0.63
C ASN A 148 10.85 -7.38 0.21
N GLY A 149 11.87 -8.23 -0.04
CA GLY A 149 12.02 -9.52 0.65
C GLY A 149 11.05 -10.61 0.20
N MET A 150 10.27 -10.37 -0.87
CA MET A 150 9.43 -11.39 -1.50
C MET A 150 10.22 -12.17 -2.55
N ASP A 151 9.98 -13.49 -2.61
CA ASP A 151 10.40 -14.34 -3.71
C ASP A 151 9.52 -14.10 -4.97
N ASP A 152 9.88 -14.70 -6.09
CA ASP A 152 9.18 -14.50 -7.36
C ASP A 152 7.73 -14.99 -7.32
N ALA A 153 7.45 -16.08 -6.60
CA ALA A 153 6.09 -16.59 -6.43
C ALA A 153 5.21 -15.60 -5.64
N ALA A 154 5.77 -14.99 -4.58
CA ALA A 154 5.06 -13.96 -3.80
C ALA A 154 4.87 -12.66 -4.61
N ARG A 155 5.85 -12.26 -5.43
CA ARG A 155 5.71 -11.11 -6.33
C ARG A 155 4.62 -11.32 -7.37
N THR A 156 4.55 -12.51 -7.97
CA THR A 156 3.47 -12.87 -8.92
C THR A 156 2.09 -12.76 -8.24
N ARG A 157 1.96 -13.21 -6.99
CA ARG A 157 0.71 -13.06 -6.21
C ARG A 157 0.37 -11.62 -5.90
N LEU A 158 1.37 -10.78 -5.57
CA LEU A 158 1.20 -9.36 -5.36
C LEU A 158 0.66 -8.67 -6.62
N VAL A 159 1.28 -8.93 -7.79
CA VAL A 159 0.84 -8.39 -9.08
C VAL A 159 -0.58 -8.84 -9.40
N ALA A 160 -0.90 -10.13 -9.21
CA ALA A 160 -2.25 -10.65 -9.42
C ALA A 160 -3.28 -9.99 -8.50
N ALA A 161 -2.94 -9.77 -7.23
CA ALA A 161 -3.83 -9.09 -6.28
C ALA A 161 -4.07 -7.62 -6.68
N ILE A 162 -3.03 -6.91 -7.13
CA ILE A 162 -3.14 -5.53 -7.66
C ILE A 162 -4.02 -5.51 -8.90
N ALA A 163 -3.82 -6.44 -9.85
CA ALA A 163 -4.63 -6.53 -11.06
C ALA A 163 -6.12 -6.78 -10.74
N ALA A 164 -6.41 -7.72 -9.84
CA ALA A 164 -7.78 -8.01 -9.40
C ALA A 164 -8.42 -6.80 -8.70
N HIS A 165 -7.68 -6.10 -7.84
CA HIS A 165 -8.17 -4.89 -7.17
C HIS A 165 -8.55 -3.79 -8.18
N ARG A 166 -7.68 -3.52 -9.16
CA ARG A 166 -7.94 -2.54 -10.23
C ARG A 166 -9.14 -2.93 -11.10
N ALA A 167 -9.24 -4.20 -11.47
CA ALA A 167 -10.36 -4.71 -12.26
C ALA A 167 -11.71 -4.52 -11.54
N ASN A 168 -11.72 -4.53 -10.19
CA ASN A 168 -12.87 -4.24 -9.36
C ASN A 168 -13.06 -2.74 -9.05
N GLY A 169 -12.34 -1.86 -9.77
CA GLY A 169 -12.45 -0.41 -9.64
C GLY A 169 -11.69 0.19 -8.48
N GLY A 170 -10.79 -0.56 -7.86
CA GLY A 170 -9.83 -0.02 -6.90
C GLY A 170 -8.70 0.74 -7.57
N ALA A 171 -7.94 1.52 -6.80
CA ALA A 171 -6.78 2.28 -7.27
C ALA A 171 -5.56 2.03 -6.40
N VAL A 172 -4.37 2.15 -7.00
CA VAL A 172 -3.10 1.81 -6.32
C VAL A 172 -2.08 2.93 -6.48
N LEU A 173 -1.57 3.44 -5.36
CA LEU A 173 -0.38 4.28 -5.29
C LEU A 173 0.78 3.43 -4.76
N LEU A 174 1.81 3.24 -5.58
CA LEU A 174 2.90 2.31 -5.32
C LEU A 174 4.24 3.05 -5.27
N ALA A 175 5.04 2.85 -4.23
CA ALA A 175 6.47 3.15 -4.22
C ALA A 175 7.26 1.84 -4.25
N SER A 176 8.19 1.71 -5.18
CA SER A 176 9.07 0.54 -5.29
C SER A 176 10.36 0.91 -6.01
N HIS A 177 11.46 0.27 -5.60
CA HIS A 177 12.76 0.38 -6.29
C HIS A 177 12.81 -0.42 -7.60
N PHE A 178 11.93 -1.39 -7.77
CA PHE A 178 11.85 -2.22 -8.97
C PHE A 178 10.52 -1.99 -9.67
N ALA A 179 10.54 -2.02 -10.99
CA ALA A 179 9.31 -2.14 -11.76
C ALA A 179 8.61 -3.46 -11.40
N LEU A 180 7.33 -3.38 -11.10
CA LEU A 180 6.45 -4.55 -11.05
C LEU A 180 5.77 -4.68 -12.41
N ASP A 181 5.58 -5.90 -12.88
CA ASP A 181 4.90 -6.18 -14.15
C ASP A 181 3.39 -5.97 -14.01
N ILE A 182 3.01 -4.70 -13.86
CA ILE A 182 1.61 -4.26 -13.74
C ILE A 182 1.23 -3.59 -15.05
N PRO A 183 0.23 -4.10 -15.78
CA PRO A 183 -0.26 -3.49 -17.01
C PRO A 183 -0.74 -2.04 -16.78
N ASP A 184 -0.50 -1.16 -17.74
CA ASP A 184 -0.94 0.25 -17.74
C ASP A 184 -0.55 1.00 -16.45
N LEU A 185 0.65 0.73 -15.95
CA LEU A 185 1.20 1.40 -14.77
C LEU A 185 1.69 2.80 -15.16
N ALA A 186 1.01 3.83 -14.68
CA ALA A 186 1.49 5.20 -14.82
C ALA A 186 2.70 5.44 -13.90
N GLU A 187 3.61 6.33 -14.29
CA GLU A 187 4.82 6.63 -13.53
C GLU A 187 4.89 8.10 -13.14
N LEU A 188 5.34 8.36 -11.92
CA LEU A 188 5.71 9.69 -11.43
C LEU A 188 7.15 9.67 -10.95
N ASP A 189 8.04 10.37 -11.66
CA ASP A 189 9.44 10.51 -11.25
C ASP A 189 9.58 11.62 -10.21
N MET A 190 9.95 11.24 -9.00
CA MET A 190 10.20 12.16 -7.89
C MET A 190 11.64 12.67 -7.85
N GLY A 191 12.57 12.06 -8.61
CA GLY A 191 13.97 12.51 -8.71
C GLY A 191 14.14 13.74 -9.60
N ALA A 192 13.24 13.95 -10.55
CA ALA A 192 13.27 15.09 -11.47
C ALA A 192 12.71 16.40 -10.86
N ARG A 193 12.24 16.37 -9.60
CA ARG A 193 11.55 17.50 -8.94
C ARG A 193 12.18 17.92 -7.61
N ALA A 194 13.40 17.45 -7.35
CA ALA A 194 14.18 17.84 -6.17
C ALA A 194 15.06 19.08 -6.44
#